data_237b9812a1a98cbb7b3c0791408e48d4
#
_entry.id   237b9812a1a98cbb7b3c0791408e48d4
#
_cell.length_a   1.000
_cell.length_b   1.000
_cell.length_c   1.000
_cell.angle_alpha   90.00
_cell.angle_beta   90.00
_cell.angle_gamma   90.00
#
_symmetry.space_group_name_H-M   'P 1'
#
loop_
_entity.id
_entity.type
_entity.pdbx_description
1 polymer ?
#
loop_
_entity_poly.entity_id
_entity_poly.type
_entity_poly.pdbx_seq_one_letter_code
_entity_poly.pdbx_strand_id
1 'polypeptide(L)'
;MSKLEEIKKEIAKYDYVRLSLCDLNGTYRGQLVAGRHAASYLDNGLNLFEGVLLAGPRTEKVFIDHPKMFNFGSMLSYPDPDTLRPVPWVADGVKVAEMLCESRWKKGGVPQEACPRYVARKQLKRLDELGYKLYSGYEIEFKMMHRDTMEPVFYGQDAYSQRLLQKQCKTLLHIDKNLKDSNIDVERYHPEFGSGLFEAVTKPKYGIECPDMVLNLKQGLMEMSDVKDVVITFMSKPELDNKATGIGAHFNFSLWNQSGDSLFYDADAPDNLSVMAKQWIAGIMKHSKALCAFNSPTVNCYRRLHQPFFPSAIFWGIEDREACFRIKNDGPSGTYIENRLPSGKSNPYLIVASTIAAGLDGVIKKLECPPPGKTEKTENLPRTLSEALEELERDEALVDALGSELVTWFVKCKRDGEIAKYKDLQTDEERFAREKEAYFL
;
A
#
# COMPACT_ATOMS: atom_id res chain seq x y z
N MET A 1 10.65 -23.86 26.07
CA MET A 1 9.43 -23.89 25.24
C MET A 1 9.83 -23.37 23.88
N SER A 2 9.37 -23.96 22.78
CA SER A 2 9.67 -23.39 21.46
C SER A 2 8.86 -22.10 21.24
N LYS A 3 9.35 -21.17 20.40
CA LYS A 3 8.62 -19.96 20.02
C LYS A 3 7.20 -20.30 19.52
N LEU A 4 7.05 -21.39 18.78
CA LEU A 4 5.76 -21.83 18.27
C LEU A 4 4.78 -22.23 19.39
N GLU A 5 5.25 -22.90 20.44
CA GLU A 5 4.43 -23.26 21.59
C GLU A 5 3.99 -22.04 22.42
N GLU A 6 4.82 -21.02 22.49
CA GLU A 6 4.47 -19.74 23.13
C GLU A 6 3.36 -19.03 22.35
N ILE A 7 3.48 -19.00 21.02
CA ILE A 7 2.47 -18.40 20.14
C ILE A 7 1.14 -19.17 20.23
N LYS A 8 1.17 -20.51 20.21
CA LYS A 8 -0.06 -21.32 20.39
C LYS A 8 -0.75 -21.01 21.71
N LYS A 9 0.00 -20.79 22.79
CA LYS A 9 -0.55 -20.36 24.08
C LYS A 9 -1.12 -18.92 24.04
N GLU A 10 -0.47 -18.03 23.30
CA GLU A 10 -0.96 -16.66 23.14
C GLU A 10 -2.27 -16.64 22.36
N ILE A 11 -2.36 -17.38 21.25
CA ILE A 11 -3.58 -17.54 20.45
C ILE A 11 -4.75 -18.04 21.32
N ALA A 12 -4.50 -18.97 22.25
CA ALA A 12 -5.54 -19.56 23.13
C ALA A 12 -6.16 -18.55 24.10
N LYS A 13 -5.60 -17.36 24.27
CA LYS A 13 -6.18 -16.28 25.11
C LYS A 13 -7.31 -15.52 24.41
N TYR A 14 -7.50 -15.72 23.11
CA TYR A 14 -8.50 -15.03 22.31
C TYR A 14 -9.71 -15.93 22.05
N ASP A 15 -10.89 -15.33 22.07
CA ASP A 15 -12.15 -16.01 21.75
C ASP A 15 -12.22 -16.31 20.26
N TYR A 16 -11.73 -15.38 19.44
CA TYR A 16 -11.66 -15.49 17.97
C TYR A 16 -10.35 -14.96 17.43
N VAL A 17 -9.95 -15.49 16.27
CA VAL A 17 -8.80 -15.00 15.50
C VAL A 17 -9.22 -14.77 14.06
N ARG A 18 -8.96 -13.59 13.53
CA ARG A 18 -9.03 -13.30 12.11
C ARG A 18 -7.78 -13.85 11.44
N LEU A 19 -7.95 -14.67 10.41
CA LEU A 19 -6.87 -15.12 9.53
C LEU A 19 -7.06 -14.41 8.21
N SER A 20 -6.24 -13.38 7.97
CA SER A 20 -6.43 -12.39 6.91
C SER A 20 -5.27 -12.38 5.92
N LEU A 21 -5.58 -12.25 4.64
CA LEU A 21 -4.61 -12.00 3.58
C LEU A 21 -4.97 -10.73 2.82
N CYS A 22 -3.99 -10.17 2.12
CA CYS A 22 -4.18 -9.05 1.22
C CYS A 22 -4.30 -9.54 -0.23
N ASP A 23 -5.39 -9.18 -0.92
CA ASP A 23 -5.53 -9.45 -2.35
C ASP A 23 -4.76 -8.43 -3.22
N LEU A 24 -4.79 -8.59 -4.55
CA LEU A 24 -4.09 -7.71 -5.49
C LEU A 24 -4.59 -6.26 -5.47
N ASN A 25 -5.82 -6.02 -5.01
CA ASN A 25 -6.37 -4.67 -4.84
C ASN A 25 -6.03 -4.01 -3.50
N GLY A 26 -5.30 -4.69 -2.61
CA GLY A 26 -5.04 -4.18 -1.27
C GLY A 26 -6.22 -4.37 -0.31
N THR A 27 -7.17 -5.25 -0.63
CA THR A 27 -8.32 -5.56 0.21
C THR A 27 -8.03 -6.72 1.13
N TYR A 28 -8.48 -6.62 2.38
CA TYR A 28 -8.46 -7.73 3.32
C TYR A 28 -9.44 -8.83 2.92
N ARG A 29 -8.92 -10.06 2.89
CA ARG A 29 -9.70 -11.28 2.64
C ARG A 29 -9.35 -12.30 3.70
N GLY A 30 -10.33 -13.01 4.23
CA GLY A 30 -10.04 -14.01 5.27
C GLY A 30 -11.28 -14.57 5.95
N GLN A 31 -11.04 -15.18 7.10
CA GLN A 31 -12.11 -15.77 7.91
C GLN A 31 -11.89 -15.48 9.39
N LEU A 32 -12.98 -15.38 10.13
CA LEU A 32 -12.99 -15.35 11.59
C LEU A 32 -13.08 -16.78 12.12
N VAL A 33 -12.05 -17.20 12.83
CA VAL A 33 -11.91 -18.56 13.37
C VAL A 33 -12.09 -18.53 14.88
N ALA A 34 -12.82 -19.49 15.45
CA ALA A 34 -12.88 -19.63 16.92
C ALA A 34 -11.49 -19.92 17.49
N GLY A 35 -11.09 -19.20 18.54
CA GLY A 35 -9.74 -19.24 19.11
C GLY A 35 -9.26 -20.64 19.46
N ARG A 36 -10.17 -21.50 19.99
CA ARG A 36 -9.89 -22.91 20.29
C ARG A 36 -9.43 -23.76 19.10
N HIS A 37 -9.64 -23.28 17.86
CA HIS A 37 -9.22 -23.96 16.62
C HIS A 37 -8.10 -23.22 15.88
N ALA A 38 -7.83 -21.96 16.23
CA ALA A 38 -6.97 -21.09 15.45
C ALA A 38 -5.52 -21.59 15.36
N ALA A 39 -5.00 -22.17 16.44
CA ALA A 39 -3.62 -22.67 16.46
C ALA A 39 -3.36 -23.80 15.45
N SER A 40 -4.38 -24.60 15.08
CA SER A 40 -4.21 -25.68 14.08
C SER A 40 -3.94 -25.17 12.67
N TYR A 41 -4.32 -23.92 12.35
CA TYR A 41 -4.08 -23.32 11.04
C TYR A 41 -2.63 -22.88 10.83
N LEU A 42 -1.81 -22.77 11.90
CA LEU A 42 -0.37 -22.57 11.76
C LEU A 42 0.30 -23.72 11.00
N ASP A 43 -0.16 -24.93 11.24
CA ASP A 43 0.38 -26.14 10.64
C ASP A 43 -0.35 -26.51 9.33
N ASN A 44 -1.67 -26.33 9.27
CA ASN A 44 -2.52 -26.82 8.18
C ASN A 44 -2.87 -25.78 7.12
N GLY A 45 -2.69 -24.49 7.42
CA GLY A 45 -3.15 -23.39 6.57
C GLY A 45 -4.68 -23.27 6.55
N LEU A 46 -5.17 -22.08 6.22
CA LEU A 46 -6.57 -21.78 5.98
C LEU A 46 -6.90 -22.06 4.52
N ASN A 47 -7.92 -22.89 4.27
CA ASN A 47 -8.37 -23.17 2.91
C ASN A 47 -9.24 -22.03 2.39
N LEU A 48 -8.78 -21.37 1.31
CA LEU A 48 -9.48 -20.30 0.64
C LEU A 48 -9.56 -20.56 -0.86
N PHE A 49 -10.59 -20.01 -1.49
CA PHE A 49 -10.72 -20.01 -2.94
C PHE A 49 -9.58 -19.21 -3.59
N GLU A 50 -8.86 -19.80 -4.55
CA GLU A 50 -7.70 -19.18 -5.21
C GLU A 50 -8.04 -17.87 -5.90
N GLY A 51 -9.22 -17.80 -6.54
CA GLY A 51 -9.67 -16.60 -7.25
C GLY A 51 -9.88 -15.37 -6.38
N VAL A 52 -9.81 -15.50 -5.04
CA VAL A 52 -9.95 -14.35 -4.14
C VAL A 52 -8.80 -13.35 -4.30
N LEU A 53 -7.59 -13.80 -4.66
CA LEU A 53 -6.46 -12.92 -4.94
C LEU A 53 -6.67 -12.09 -6.22
N LEU A 54 -7.38 -12.68 -7.19
CA LEU A 54 -7.57 -12.15 -8.54
C LEU A 54 -8.87 -11.35 -8.71
N ALA A 55 -9.77 -11.42 -7.74
CA ALA A 55 -11.07 -10.74 -7.82
C ALA A 55 -10.92 -9.23 -8.05
N GLY A 56 -11.83 -8.65 -8.82
CA GLY A 56 -11.93 -7.21 -8.98
C GLY A 56 -12.33 -6.49 -7.68
N PRO A 57 -12.39 -5.15 -7.66
CA PRO A 57 -12.60 -4.35 -6.45
C PRO A 57 -13.85 -4.72 -5.64
N ARG A 58 -14.92 -5.13 -6.32
CA ARG A 58 -16.20 -5.58 -5.71
C ARG A 58 -16.40 -7.08 -5.86
N THR A 59 -15.31 -7.82 -5.90
CA THR A 59 -15.31 -9.29 -6.07
C THR A 59 -15.84 -9.70 -7.46
N GLU A 60 -15.64 -8.86 -8.46
CA GLU A 60 -15.89 -9.21 -9.85
C GLU A 60 -15.06 -10.44 -10.22
N LYS A 61 -15.72 -11.41 -10.84
CA LYS A 61 -15.08 -12.66 -11.25
C LYS A 61 -14.09 -12.39 -12.38
N VAL A 62 -12.85 -12.73 -12.15
CA VAL A 62 -11.78 -12.71 -13.14
C VAL A 62 -11.28 -14.14 -13.31
N PHE A 63 -11.11 -14.57 -14.55
CA PHE A 63 -10.68 -15.93 -14.87
C PHE A 63 -9.29 -15.89 -15.49
N ILE A 64 -8.44 -16.81 -15.04
CA ILE A 64 -7.13 -17.02 -15.61
C ILE A 64 -6.94 -18.51 -15.87
N ASP A 65 -6.43 -18.86 -17.04
CA ASP A 65 -6.00 -20.22 -17.32
C ASP A 65 -4.59 -20.40 -16.75
N HIS A 66 -4.48 -21.23 -15.73
CA HIS A 66 -3.24 -21.45 -15.02
C HIS A 66 -3.05 -22.94 -14.68
N PRO A 67 -1.88 -23.54 -14.96
CA PRO A 67 -1.67 -25.00 -14.81
C PRO A 67 -1.85 -25.55 -13.39
N LYS A 68 -1.66 -24.69 -12.37
CA LYS A 68 -1.85 -25.06 -10.96
C LYS A 68 -3.28 -24.81 -10.48
N MET A 69 -4.10 -24.11 -11.27
CA MET A 69 -5.46 -23.70 -10.94
C MET A 69 -6.44 -24.66 -11.64
N PHE A 70 -6.93 -25.67 -10.93
CA PHE A 70 -7.82 -26.67 -11.50
C PHE A 70 -9.25 -26.47 -11.00
N ASN A 71 -10.20 -26.22 -11.91
CA ASN A 71 -11.64 -26.10 -11.63
C ASN A 71 -11.96 -25.12 -10.47
N PHE A 72 -11.38 -23.93 -10.47
CA PHE A 72 -11.52 -22.97 -9.36
C PHE A 72 -11.14 -23.58 -8.01
N GLY A 73 -9.97 -24.16 -7.95
CA GLY A 73 -9.45 -24.84 -6.78
C GLY A 73 -9.28 -23.95 -5.55
N SER A 74 -8.59 -24.50 -4.58
CA SER A 74 -8.29 -23.82 -3.32
C SER A 74 -6.80 -23.63 -3.16
N MET A 75 -6.43 -22.53 -2.55
CA MET A 75 -5.11 -22.30 -1.99
C MET A 75 -5.13 -22.51 -0.48
N LEU A 76 -3.97 -22.69 0.11
CA LEU A 76 -3.76 -22.73 1.56
C LEU A 76 -3.06 -21.43 1.98
N SER A 77 -3.70 -20.69 2.88
CA SER A 77 -3.16 -19.46 3.44
C SER A 77 -2.64 -19.72 4.83
N TYR A 78 -1.33 -19.61 5.02
CA TYR A 78 -0.66 -19.90 6.28
C TYR A 78 -0.49 -18.61 7.08
N PRO A 79 -1.02 -18.56 8.33
CA PRO A 79 -0.83 -17.43 9.21
C PRO A 79 0.65 -17.24 9.55
N ASP A 80 1.11 -16.01 9.52
CA ASP A 80 2.42 -15.63 10.03
C ASP A 80 2.30 -15.31 11.53
N PRO A 81 2.88 -16.15 12.41
CA PRO A 81 2.72 -15.99 13.85
C PRO A 81 3.34 -14.69 14.39
N ASP A 82 4.31 -14.11 13.69
CA ASP A 82 4.95 -12.86 14.10
C ASP A 82 4.02 -11.64 13.89
N THR A 83 2.89 -11.82 13.20
CA THR A 83 1.88 -10.79 12.97
C THR A 83 0.70 -10.85 13.94
N LEU A 84 0.71 -11.76 14.92
CA LEU A 84 -0.37 -11.88 15.90
C LEU A 84 -0.53 -10.57 16.67
N ARG A 85 -1.71 -9.97 16.57
CA ARG A 85 -2.06 -8.73 17.25
C ARG A 85 -3.49 -8.74 17.76
N PRO A 86 -3.81 -8.04 18.87
CA PRO A 86 -5.19 -7.84 19.30
C PRO A 86 -5.95 -6.94 18.32
N VAL A 87 -7.27 -7.12 18.23
CA VAL A 87 -8.19 -6.25 17.47
C VAL A 87 -9.29 -5.78 18.43
N PRO A 88 -9.01 -4.78 19.27
CA PRO A 88 -9.86 -4.43 20.43
C PRO A 88 -11.19 -3.77 20.07
N TRP A 89 -11.36 -3.29 18.84
CA TRP A 89 -12.55 -2.57 18.38
C TRP A 89 -13.67 -3.44 17.79
N VAL A 90 -13.46 -4.77 17.71
CA VAL A 90 -14.42 -5.65 16.99
C VAL A 90 -15.72 -5.84 17.75
N ALA A 91 -15.65 -6.11 19.07
CA ALA A 91 -16.82 -6.29 19.91
C ALA A 91 -16.49 -6.15 21.40
N ASP A 92 -17.37 -5.50 22.17
CA ASP A 92 -17.20 -5.34 23.59
C ASP A 92 -17.26 -6.71 24.31
N GLY A 93 -16.30 -6.94 25.20
CA GLY A 93 -16.23 -8.15 26.02
C GLY A 93 -15.76 -9.43 25.29
N VAL A 94 -15.45 -9.33 23.99
CA VAL A 94 -14.91 -10.45 23.18
C VAL A 94 -13.47 -10.15 22.80
N LYS A 95 -12.57 -11.07 23.11
CA LYS A 95 -11.16 -10.95 22.75
C LYS A 95 -10.93 -11.45 21.32
N VAL A 96 -10.63 -10.55 20.40
CA VAL A 96 -10.32 -10.88 19.02
C VAL A 96 -8.86 -10.57 18.73
N ALA A 97 -8.19 -11.48 18.04
CA ALA A 97 -6.87 -11.23 17.45
C ALA A 97 -6.91 -11.33 15.93
N GLU A 98 -5.82 -10.94 15.30
CA GLU A 98 -5.60 -11.12 13.88
C GLU A 98 -4.19 -11.60 13.58
N MET A 99 -4.06 -12.44 12.56
CA MET A 99 -2.80 -12.82 11.93
C MET A 99 -2.88 -12.62 10.42
N LEU A 100 -1.82 -12.08 9.84
CA LEU A 100 -1.68 -11.97 8.39
C LEU A 100 -1.20 -13.30 7.82
N CYS A 101 -1.73 -13.66 6.65
CA CYS A 101 -1.45 -14.92 5.99
C CYS A 101 -0.67 -14.72 4.68
N GLU A 102 0.13 -15.73 4.33
CA GLU A 102 0.72 -15.89 3.00
C GLU A 102 0.17 -17.15 2.33
N SER A 103 -0.15 -17.02 1.05
CA SER A 103 -0.80 -18.08 0.31
C SER A 103 0.19 -19.03 -0.35
N ARG A 104 -0.17 -20.31 -0.40
CA ARG A 104 0.54 -21.37 -1.12
C ARG A 104 -0.43 -22.12 -2.00
N TRP A 105 0.07 -22.60 -3.12
CA TRP A 105 -0.67 -23.52 -3.95
C TRP A 105 -0.97 -24.82 -3.18
N LYS A 106 -2.22 -25.26 -3.18
CA LYS A 106 -2.60 -26.51 -2.49
C LYS A 106 -1.89 -27.71 -3.13
N LYS A 107 -1.74 -27.70 -4.46
CA LYS A 107 -0.95 -28.70 -5.17
C LYS A 107 0.53 -28.33 -5.12
N GLY A 108 1.33 -29.14 -4.44
CA GLY A 108 2.78 -28.97 -4.33
C GLY A 108 3.27 -28.08 -3.19
N GLY A 109 2.39 -27.35 -2.49
CA GLY A 109 2.75 -26.55 -1.30
C GLY A 109 3.70 -25.38 -1.55
N VAL A 110 4.00 -25.05 -2.82
CA VAL A 110 4.86 -23.93 -3.18
C VAL A 110 4.14 -22.59 -2.97
N PRO A 111 4.86 -21.49 -2.70
CA PRO A 111 4.26 -20.16 -2.58
C PRO A 111 3.38 -19.81 -3.78
N GLN A 112 2.27 -19.12 -3.52
CA GLN A 112 1.46 -18.51 -4.56
C GLN A 112 2.12 -17.19 -4.97
N GLU A 113 2.69 -17.16 -6.17
CA GLU A 113 3.58 -16.09 -6.64
C GLU A 113 2.85 -14.77 -6.92
N ALA A 114 1.51 -14.78 -6.98
CA ALA A 114 0.69 -13.57 -7.05
C ALA A 114 0.24 -13.05 -5.66
N CYS A 115 0.64 -13.70 -4.55
CA CYS A 115 0.34 -13.20 -3.21
C CYS A 115 1.18 -11.95 -2.90
N PRO A 116 0.55 -10.76 -2.71
CA PRO A 116 1.29 -9.50 -2.56
C PRO A 116 2.29 -9.51 -1.41
N ARG A 117 1.91 -10.05 -0.24
CA ARG A 117 2.80 -10.13 0.92
C ARG A 117 4.02 -11.02 0.66
N TYR A 118 3.82 -12.17 -0.01
CA TYR A 118 4.92 -13.04 -0.42
C TYR A 118 5.89 -12.34 -1.38
N VAL A 119 5.37 -11.61 -2.38
CA VAL A 119 6.21 -10.88 -3.35
C VAL A 119 7.02 -9.77 -2.65
N ALA A 120 6.41 -9.03 -1.71
CA ALA A 120 7.14 -8.04 -0.91
C ALA A 120 8.28 -8.71 -0.11
N ARG A 121 8.00 -9.83 0.55
CA ARG A 121 8.99 -10.59 1.31
C ARG A 121 10.12 -11.13 0.42
N LYS A 122 9.80 -11.59 -0.79
CA LYS A 122 10.79 -12.01 -1.80
C LYS A 122 11.75 -10.88 -2.18
N GLN A 123 11.23 -9.65 -2.39
CA GLN A 123 12.06 -8.50 -2.72
C GLN A 123 12.90 -8.01 -1.52
N LEU A 124 12.33 -8.01 -0.32
CA LEU A 124 13.06 -7.70 0.91
C LEU A 124 14.19 -8.69 1.16
N LYS A 125 13.98 -9.97 0.88
CA LYS A 125 15.03 -10.99 0.96
C LYS A 125 16.17 -10.70 -0.02
N ARG A 126 15.88 -10.25 -1.25
CA ARG A 126 16.93 -9.83 -2.21
C ARG A 126 17.77 -8.66 -1.68
N LEU A 127 17.16 -7.71 -0.96
CA LEU A 127 17.92 -6.64 -0.30
C LEU A 127 18.82 -7.18 0.81
N ASP A 128 18.28 -8.07 1.65
CA ASP A 128 19.02 -8.65 2.76
C ASP A 128 20.23 -9.49 2.29
N GLU A 129 20.08 -10.24 1.20
CA GLU A 129 21.17 -11.00 0.55
C GLU A 129 22.30 -10.09 0.04
N LEU A 130 22.01 -8.81 -0.25
CA LEU A 130 22.99 -7.78 -0.60
C LEU A 130 23.55 -7.02 0.63
N GLY A 131 23.08 -7.37 1.83
CA GLY A 131 23.46 -6.69 3.08
C GLY A 131 22.69 -5.39 3.33
N TYR A 132 21.56 -5.16 2.65
CA TYR A 132 20.77 -3.94 2.75
C TYR A 132 19.46 -4.18 3.47
N LYS A 133 19.00 -3.19 4.25
CA LYS A 133 17.73 -3.17 4.94
C LYS A 133 16.88 -1.99 4.46
N LEU A 134 15.63 -2.23 4.12
CA LEU A 134 14.67 -1.16 3.85
C LEU A 134 14.10 -0.65 5.16
N TYR A 135 14.19 0.65 5.42
CA TYR A 135 13.52 1.37 6.50
C TYR A 135 12.51 2.30 5.88
N SER A 136 11.24 2.17 6.22
CA SER A 136 10.17 2.88 5.51
C SER A 136 8.97 3.22 6.38
N GLY A 137 8.22 4.26 5.98
CA GLY A 137 6.99 4.72 6.57
C GLY A 137 6.07 5.32 5.52
N TYR A 138 4.84 5.63 5.93
CA TYR A 138 3.84 6.21 5.04
C TYR A 138 3.21 7.46 5.65
N GLU A 139 2.88 8.39 4.76
CA GLU A 139 1.95 9.48 4.99
C GLU A 139 0.63 9.09 4.32
N ILE A 140 -0.33 8.65 5.14
CA ILE A 140 -1.61 8.10 4.65
C ILE A 140 -2.68 9.16 4.75
N GLU A 141 -3.06 9.71 3.61
CA GLU A 141 -4.21 10.61 3.53
C GLU A 141 -5.52 9.82 3.52
N PHE A 142 -6.54 10.37 4.15
CA PHE A 142 -7.90 9.84 4.15
C PHE A 142 -8.92 10.95 4.29
N LYS A 143 -10.09 10.75 3.69
CA LYS A 143 -11.20 11.69 3.83
C LYS A 143 -12.20 11.17 4.85
N MET A 144 -12.59 12.06 5.78
CA MET A 144 -13.60 11.79 6.79
C MET A 144 -14.88 12.57 6.44
N MET A 145 -16.01 11.86 6.43
CA MET A 145 -17.31 12.39 6.05
C MET A 145 -18.36 12.01 7.12
N HIS A 146 -19.39 12.83 7.26
CA HIS A 146 -20.56 12.48 8.06
C HIS A 146 -21.32 11.32 7.41
N ARG A 147 -21.70 10.32 8.19
CA ARG A 147 -22.33 9.10 7.70
C ARG A 147 -23.71 9.32 7.08
N ASP A 148 -24.49 10.19 7.70
CA ASP A 148 -25.88 10.48 7.29
C ASP A 148 -26.00 11.33 6.03
N THR A 149 -25.11 12.33 5.90
CA THR A 149 -25.14 13.30 4.80
C THR A 149 -24.14 13.00 3.69
N MET A 150 -23.11 12.20 3.99
CA MET A 150 -21.93 11.99 3.13
C MET A 150 -21.19 13.29 2.78
N GLU A 151 -21.37 14.32 3.60
CA GLU A 151 -20.66 15.58 3.48
C GLU A 151 -19.36 15.55 4.31
N PRO A 152 -18.31 16.29 3.88
CA PRO A 152 -17.06 16.36 4.64
C PRO A 152 -17.30 16.86 6.07
N VAL A 153 -16.56 16.32 7.05
CA VAL A 153 -16.67 16.73 8.46
C VAL A 153 -16.24 18.19 8.71
N PHE A 154 -15.61 18.81 7.75
CA PHE A 154 -15.35 20.26 7.65
C PHE A 154 -15.14 20.65 6.19
N TYR A 155 -15.36 21.92 5.88
CA TYR A 155 -15.04 22.54 4.60
C TYR A 155 -13.82 23.43 4.72
N GLY A 156 -13.09 23.62 3.63
CA GLY A 156 -11.92 24.48 3.53
C GLY A 156 -10.63 23.72 3.23
N GLN A 157 -9.55 24.49 3.12
CA GLN A 157 -8.19 23.99 2.80
C GLN A 157 -7.20 24.40 3.87
N ASP A 158 -7.62 24.47 5.12
CA ASP A 158 -6.82 24.93 6.26
C ASP A 158 -5.92 23.79 6.79
N ALA A 159 -4.93 23.37 6.02
CA ALA A 159 -3.96 22.36 6.44
C ALA A 159 -3.29 22.75 7.77
N TYR A 160 -2.99 21.76 8.59
CA TYR A 160 -2.40 21.91 9.94
C TYR A 160 -3.23 22.71 10.94
N SER A 161 -4.49 23.04 10.63
CA SER A 161 -5.35 23.82 11.51
C SER A 161 -5.70 23.05 12.77
N GLN A 162 -5.22 23.51 13.93
CA GLN A 162 -5.54 22.94 15.23
C GLN A 162 -7.05 23.02 15.55
N ARG A 163 -7.72 24.06 15.03
CA ARG A 163 -9.16 24.22 15.20
C ARG A 163 -9.95 23.14 14.45
N LEU A 164 -9.51 22.79 13.22
CA LEU A 164 -10.14 21.70 12.45
C LEU A 164 -9.82 20.34 13.06
N LEU A 165 -8.58 20.13 13.48
CA LEU A 165 -8.18 18.93 14.20
C LEU A 165 -9.05 18.73 15.44
N GLN A 166 -9.23 19.79 16.26
CA GLN A 166 -10.01 19.74 17.48
C GLN A 166 -11.47 19.30 17.26
N LYS A 167 -12.07 19.61 16.11
CA LYS A 167 -13.44 19.17 15.79
C LYS A 167 -13.56 17.64 15.73
N GLN A 168 -12.49 16.94 15.33
CA GLN A 168 -12.45 15.50 15.18
C GLN A 168 -11.58 14.78 16.23
N CYS A 169 -11.00 15.51 17.19
CA CYS A 169 -10.11 14.92 18.19
C CYS A 169 -10.75 13.74 18.96
N LYS A 170 -12.01 13.82 19.33
CA LYS A 170 -12.66 12.71 20.06
C LYS A 170 -12.67 11.42 19.24
N THR A 171 -12.95 11.52 17.95
CA THR A 171 -12.94 10.37 17.01
C THR A 171 -11.52 9.89 16.77
N LEU A 172 -10.61 10.78 16.41
CA LEU A 172 -9.22 10.43 16.13
C LEU A 172 -8.50 9.82 17.33
N LEU A 173 -8.66 10.39 18.54
CA LEU A 173 -8.03 9.85 19.76
C LEU A 173 -8.63 8.50 20.18
N HIS A 174 -9.93 8.27 19.92
CA HIS A 174 -10.52 6.95 20.12
C HIS A 174 -9.92 5.93 19.15
N ILE A 175 -9.78 6.28 17.89
CA ILE A 175 -9.16 5.44 16.87
C ILE A 175 -7.70 5.16 17.24
N ASP A 176 -6.92 6.20 17.53
CA ASP A 176 -5.49 6.09 17.86
C ASP A 176 -5.23 5.18 19.06
N LYS A 177 -6.04 5.33 20.14
CA LYS A 177 -5.94 4.45 21.31
C LYS A 177 -6.10 2.97 20.91
N ASN A 178 -7.10 2.64 20.10
CA ASN A 178 -7.34 1.27 19.67
C ASN A 178 -6.24 0.76 18.72
N LEU A 179 -5.73 1.62 17.82
CA LEU A 179 -4.60 1.30 16.95
C LEU A 179 -3.35 0.98 17.77
N LYS A 180 -3.04 1.80 18.76
CA LYS A 180 -1.93 1.57 19.69
C LYS A 180 -2.09 0.25 20.46
N ASP A 181 -3.28 -0.02 20.99
CA ASP A 181 -3.59 -1.27 21.68
C ASP A 181 -3.49 -2.50 20.73
N SER A 182 -3.50 -2.26 19.41
CA SER A 182 -3.32 -3.25 18.34
C SER A 182 -1.89 -3.26 17.75
N ASN A 183 -0.91 -2.65 18.41
CA ASN A 183 0.49 -2.54 17.96
C ASN A 183 0.67 -1.79 16.63
N ILE A 184 -0.27 -0.88 16.29
CA ILE A 184 -0.17 -0.01 15.12
C ILE A 184 0.27 1.37 15.60
N ASP A 185 1.47 1.79 15.18
CA ASP A 185 2.16 2.99 15.69
C ASP A 185 2.02 4.14 14.69
N VAL A 186 1.09 5.06 14.98
CA VAL A 186 0.91 6.31 14.23
C VAL A 186 1.60 7.42 14.99
N GLU A 187 2.48 8.14 14.32
CA GLU A 187 3.29 9.19 14.94
C GLU A 187 2.54 10.50 15.11
N ARG A 188 1.71 10.87 14.12
CA ARG A 188 0.96 12.13 14.13
C ARG A 188 -0.24 12.12 13.19
N TYR A 189 -1.19 13.01 13.47
CA TYR A 189 -2.35 13.31 12.62
C TYR A 189 -2.46 14.81 12.41
N HIS A 190 -2.88 15.22 11.23
CA HIS A 190 -3.25 16.61 10.94
C HIS A 190 -4.29 16.71 9.81
N PRO A 191 -5.07 17.80 9.76
CA PRO A 191 -5.83 18.16 8.58
C PRO A 191 -4.91 18.51 7.42
N GLU A 192 -5.28 18.10 6.23
CA GLU A 192 -4.58 18.40 4.98
C GLU A 192 -5.34 19.40 4.09
N PHE A 193 -4.74 19.75 2.91
CA PHE A 193 -5.33 20.69 1.95
C PHE A 193 -6.56 20.07 1.26
N GLY A 194 -7.69 20.04 1.95
CA GLY A 194 -8.94 19.51 1.40
C GLY A 194 -10.03 19.40 2.44
N SER A 195 -11.28 19.58 2.01
CA SER A 195 -12.44 19.43 2.90
C SER A 195 -12.53 18.02 3.45
N GLY A 196 -12.55 17.90 4.78
CA GLY A 196 -12.58 16.61 5.47
C GLY A 196 -11.32 15.76 5.31
N LEU A 197 -10.24 16.30 4.72
CA LEU A 197 -9.00 15.57 4.46
C LEU A 197 -8.09 15.60 5.68
N PHE A 198 -7.60 14.43 6.06
CA PHE A 198 -6.63 14.21 7.13
C PHE A 198 -5.46 13.38 6.62
N GLU A 199 -4.34 13.49 7.30
CA GLU A 199 -3.18 12.64 7.13
C GLU A 199 -2.81 11.97 8.45
N ALA A 200 -2.50 10.67 8.37
CA ALA A 200 -1.89 9.89 9.43
C ALA A 200 -0.46 9.51 9.00
N VAL A 201 0.53 9.94 9.76
CA VAL A 201 1.93 9.61 9.49
C VAL A 201 2.34 8.44 10.38
N THR A 202 2.80 7.36 9.75
CA THR A 202 3.23 6.16 10.46
C THR A 202 4.67 6.30 10.93
N LYS A 203 4.97 5.71 12.10
CA LYS A 203 6.36 5.54 12.51
C LYS A 203 7.06 4.57 11.57
N PRO A 204 8.24 4.90 11.02
CA PRO A 204 8.94 4.02 10.11
C PRO A 204 9.32 2.68 10.75
N LYS A 205 9.30 1.61 9.94
CA LYS A 205 9.65 0.24 10.35
C LYS A 205 10.59 -0.39 9.34
N TYR A 206 11.31 -1.43 9.76
CA TYR A 206 12.14 -2.23 8.87
C TYR A 206 11.34 -3.32 8.14
N GLY A 207 11.68 -3.52 6.88
CA GLY A 207 11.24 -4.64 6.10
C GLY A 207 9.73 -4.78 5.97
N ILE A 208 9.21 -5.99 6.24
CA ILE A 208 7.78 -6.33 6.04
C ILE A 208 6.86 -5.70 7.10
N GLU A 209 7.40 -5.29 8.25
CA GLU A 209 6.58 -4.70 9.32
C GLU A 209 5.90 -3.40 8.88
N CYS A 210 6.53 -2.62 8.00
CA CYS A 210 5.94 -1.37 7.50
C CYS A 210 4.66 -1.62 6.67
N PRO A 211 4.68 -2.38 5.56
CA PRO A 211 3.46 -2.64 4.79
C PRO A 211 2.41 -3.43 5.57
N ASP A 212 2.79 -4.33 6.49
CA ASP A 212 1.87 -5.01 7.40
C ASP A 212 1.13 -3.98 8.29
N MET A 213 1.87 -3.06 8.91
CA MET A 213 1.31 -2.00 9.75
C MET A 213 0.37 -1.08 8.98
N VAL A 214 0.75 -0.66 7.77
CA VAL A 214 -0.06 0.25 6.94
C VAL A 214 -1.35 -0.41 6.47
N LEU A 215 -1.30 -1.68 6.10
CA LEU A 215 -2.50 -2.44 5.74
C LEU A 215 -3.47 -2.49 6.93
N ASN A 216 -2.94 -2.82 8.12
CA ASN A 216 -3.69 -2.87 9.38
C ASN A 216 -4.26 -1.49 9.77
N LEU A 217 -3.48 -0.41 9.59
CA LEU A 217 -3.92 0.96 9.84
C LEU A 217 -5.13 1.34 9.00
N LYS A 218 -5.04 1.12 7.68
CA LYS A 218 -6.14 1.44 6.76
C LYS A 218 -7.40 0.66 7.11
N GLN A 219 -7.28 -0.64 7.41
CA GLN A 219 -8.40 -1.47 7.82
C GLN A 219 -9.01 -0.98 9.15
N GLY A 220 -8.18 -0.71 10.15
CA GLY A 220 -8.63 -0.21 11.45
C GLY A 220 -9.35 1.14 11.36
N LEU A 221 -8.83 2.07 10.55
CA LEU A 221 -9.47 3.37 10.31
C LEU A 221 -10.88 3.20 9.72
N MET A 222 -11.05 2.33 8.72
CA MET A 222 -12.35 2.06 8.11
C MET A 222 -13.30 1.37 9.10
N GLU A 223 -12.88 0.29 9.76
CA GLU A 223 -13.72 -0.47 10.69
C GLU A 223 -14.18 0.37 11.89
N MET A 224 -13.29 1.17 12.47
CA MET A 224 -13.64 2.01 13.62
C MET A 224 -14.51 3.20 13.21
N SER A 225 -14.41 3.70 11.99
CA SER A 225 -15.31 4.73 11.48
C SER A 225 -16.75 4.22 11.34
N ASP A 226 -16.94 2.92 11.07
CA ASP A 226 -18.25 2.31 10.92
C ASP A 226 -19.09 2.32 12.20
N VAL A 227 -18.45 2.33 13.38
CA VAL A 227 -19.13 2.41 14.68
C VAL A 227 -19.26 3.84 15.21
N LYS A 228 -18.82 4.85 14.46
CA LYS A 228 -18.97 6.28 14.74
C LYS A 228 -19.86 6.92 13.67
N ASP A 229 -20.30 8.13 13.89
CA ASP A 229 -21.13 8.87 12.92
C ASP A 229 -20.33 9.44 11.74
N VAL A 230 -19.24 8.77 11.40
CA VAL A 230 -18.36 9.15 10.28
C VAL A 230 -18.06 7.97 9.37
N VAL A 231 -17.66 8.28 8.15
CA VAL A 231 -17.13 7.34 7.17
C VAL A 231 -15.73 7.80 6.78
N ILE A 232 -14.79 6.87 6.72
CA ILE A 232 -13.44 7.11 6.21
C ILE A 232 -13.26 6.45 4.86
N THR A 233 -12.82 7.22 3.88
CA THR A 233 -12.50 6.70 2.55
C THR A 233 -11.07 7.00 2.13
N PHE A 234 -10.47 6.04 1.42
CA PHE A 234 -9.17 6.13 0.76
C PHE A 234 -9.30 6.25 -0.77
N MET A 235 -10.50 6.48 -1.29
CA MET A 235 -10.73 6.67 -2.73
C MET A 235 -9.90 7.86 -3.22
N SER A 236 -9.07 7.66 -4.24
CA SER A 236 -8.06 8.66 -4.66
C SER A 236 -8.64 10.01 -5.06
N LYS A 237 -9.84 10.02 -5.63
CA LYS A 237 -10.62 11.21 -5.95
C LYS A 237 -12.08 10.95 -5.64
N PRO A 238 -12.56 11.25 -4.42
CA PRO A 238 -13.92 10.91 -3.98
C PRO A 238 -15.00 11.91 -4.45
N GLU A 239 -14.60 12.98 -5.12
CA GLU A 239 -15.48 14.03 -5.64
C GLU A 239 -15.15 14.35 -7.08
N LEU A 240 -16.20 14.66 -7.89
CA LEU A 240 -16.05 15.04 -9.29
C LEU A 240 -15.53 16.48 -9.44
N ASP A 241 -15.71 17.30 -8.42
CA ASP A 241 -15.28 18.70 -8.43
C ASP A 241 -13.75 18.80 -8.57
N ASN A 242 -13.30 19.56 -9.56
CA ASN A 242 -11.89 19.84 -9.81
C ASN A 242 -11.22 20.66 -8.68
N LYS A 243 -12.00 21.28 -7.79
CA LYS A 243 -11.50 21.97 -6.60
C LYS A 243 -11.20 21.05 -5.43
N ALA A 244 -11.79 19.84 -5.44
CA ALA A 244 -11.53 18.86 -4.40
C ALA A 244 -10.14 18.24 -4.57
N THR A 245 -9.42 18.08 -3.47
CA THR A 245 -8.09 17.51 -3.44
C THR A 245 -8.15 15.99 -3.56
N GLY A 246 -7.18 15.38 -4.23
CA GLY A 246 -7.02 13.93 -4.26
C GLY A 246 -6.46 13.37 -2.95
N ILE A 247 -6.45 12.04 -2.80
CA ILE A 247 -5.98 11.32 -1.62
C ILE A 247 -4.74 10.51 -1.98
N GLY A 248 -3.61 10.84 -1.36
CA GLY A 248 -2.32 10.19 -1.52
C GLY A 248 -2.02 9.16 -0.41
N ALA A 249 -0.93 8.44 -0.63
CA ALA A 249 -0.31 7.59 0.37
C ALA A 249 1.21 7.61 0.12
N HIS A 250 1.85 8.72 0.46
CA HIS A 250 3.25 8.92 0.15
C HIS A 250 4.11 7.87 0.87
N PHE A 251 5.00 7.25 0.12
CA PHE A 251 5.88 6.20 0.63
C PHE A 251 7.28 6.76 0.87
N ASN A 252 7.66 6.89 2.13
CA ASN A 252 8.96 7.38 2.58
C ASN A 252 9.88 6.19 2.86
N PHE A 253 11.08 6.18 2.29
CA PHE A 253 12.01 5.07 2.50
C PHE A 253 13.48 5.46 2.36
N SER A 254 14.32 4.70 3.06
CA SER A 254 15.77 4.76 2.97
C SER A 254 16.36 3.36 3.09
N LEU A 255 17.61 3.20 2.67
CA LEU A 255 18.35 1.97 2.82
C LEU A 255 19.40 2.09 3.91
N TRP A 256 19.61 1.00 4.64
CA TRP A 256 20.55 0.88 5.75
C TRP A 256 21.39 -0.38 5.58
N ASN A 257 22.63 -0.35 6.06
CA ASN A 257 23.46 -1.54 6.12
C ASN A 257 23.13 -2.38 7.38
N GLN A 258 23.78 -3.51 7.53
CA GLN A 258 23.59 -4.39 8.69
C GLN A 258 24.11 -3.77 10.01
N SER A 259 25.04 -2.81 9.93
CA SER A 259 25.59 -2.09 11.08
C SER A 259 24.71 -0.92 11.55
N GLY A 260 23.67 -0.57 10.79
CA GLY A 260 22.77 0.53 11.11
C GLY A 260 23.20 1.89 10.56
N ASP A 261 24.05 1.92 9.51
CA ASP A 261 24.44 3.14 8.83
C ASP A 261 23.55 3.37 7.62
N SER A 262 23.22 4.65 7.35
CA SER A 262 22.46 5.04 6.16
C SER A 262 23.27 4.81 4.89
N LEU A 263 22.68 4.17 3.90
CA LEU A 263 23.27 3.96 2.58
C LEU A 263 22.94 5.07 1.58
N PHE A 264 22.00 5.97 1.94
CA PHE A 264 21.58 7.07 1.08
C PHE A 264 22.34 8.37 1.37
N TYR A 265 22.87 8.53 2.58
CA TYR A 265 23.59 9.71 3.01
C TYR A 265 25.10 9.61 2.69
N ASP A 266 25.68 10.72 2.25
CA ASP A 266 27.12 10.91 2.07
C ASP A 266 27.48 12.36 2.41
N ALA A 267 28.20 12.55 3.52
CA ALA A 267 28.59 13.88 4.03
C ALA A 267 29.56 14.62 3.10
N ASP A 268 30.31 13.91 2.27
CA ASP A 268 31.29 14.48 1.35
C ASP A 268 30.66 14.88 0.00
N ALA A 269 29.44 14.40 -0.29
CA ALA A 269 28.73 14.78 -1.50
C ALA A 269 28.08 16.17 -1.38
N PRO A 270 28.12 17.03 -2.43
CA PRO A 270 27.58 18.38 -2.39
C PRO A 270 26.10 18.48 -2.05
N ASP A 271 25.36 17.42 -2.35
CA ASP A 271 23.93 17.26 -2.10
C ASP A 271 23.61 16.28 -0.97
N ASN A 272 24.60 15.87 -0.21
CA ASN A 272 24.53 14.86 0.86
C ASN A 272 23.98 13.50 0.40
N LEU A 273 23.96 13.21 -0.91
CA LEU A 273 23.45 11.96 -1.47
C LEU A 273 24.57 11.04 -1.95
N SER A 274 24.56 9.81 -1.45
CA SER A 274 25.49 8.79 -1.87
C SER A 274 25.31 8.39 -3.34
N VAL A 275 26.33 7.76 -3.92
CA VAL A 275 26.25 7.14 -5.24
C VAL A 275 25.10 6.12 -5.30
N MET A 276 24.90 5.34 -4.22
CA MET A 276 23.80 4.39 -4.14
C MET A 276 22.43 5.07 -4.18
N ALA A 277 22.24 6.16 -3.45
CA ALA A 277 21.00 6.93 -3.49
C ALA A 277 20.69 7.42 -4.92
N LYS A 278 21.70 7.98 -5.60
CA LYS A 278 21.57 8.46 -6.98
C LYS A 278 21.23 7.33 -7.96
N GLN A 279 21.90 6.19 -7.85
CA GLN A 279 21.59 5.01 -8.68
C GLN A 279 20.20 4.47 -8.41
N TRP A 280 19.75 4.48 -7.14
CA TRP A 280 18.40 4.08 -6.77
C TRP A 280 17.35 5.02 -7.36
N ILE A 281 17.56 6.34 -7.25
CA ILE A 281 16.70 7.37 -7.86
C ILE A 281 16.63 7.14 -9.39
N ALA A 282 17.76 6.93 -10.05
CA ALA A 282 17.78 6.66 -11.49
C ALA A 282 16.95 5.41 -11.85
N GLY A 283 17.03 4.35 -11.02
CA GLY A 283 16.25 3.13 -11.19
C GLY A 283 14.75 3.38 -11.07
N ILE A 284 14.29 4.00 -9.98
CA ILE A 284 12.85 4.26 -9.81
C ILE A 284 12.31 5.25 -10.85
N MET A 285 13.12 6.21 -11.31
CA MET A 285 12.72 7.12 -12.41
C MET A 285 12.57 6.38 -13.73
N LYS A 286 13.52 5.54 -14.11
CA LYS A 286 13.49 4.73 -15.34
C LYS A 286 12.21 3.90 -15.45
N HIS A 287 11.77 3.32 -14.33
CA HIS A 287 10.62 2.43 -14.27
C HIS A 287 9.31 3.15 -13.90
N SER A 288 9.30 4.48 -13.75
CA SER A 288 8.16 5.24 -13.20
C SER A 288 6.84 5.02 -13.93
N LYS A 289 6.84 4.88 -15.24
CA LYS A 289 5.61 4.63 -16.03
C LYS A 289 4.99 3.29 -15.63
N ALA A 290 5.79 2.25 -15.56
CA ALA A 290 5.37 0.91 -15.13
C ALA A 290 4.98 0.89 -13.63
N LEU A 291 5.73 1.60 -12.79
CA LEU A 291 5.42 1.74 -11.36
C LEU A 291 4.06 2.38 -11.12
N CYS A 292 3.55 3.23 -12.01
CA CYS A 292 2.20 3.81 -11.91
C CYS A 292 1.11 2.74 -11.82
N ALA A 293 1.30 1.57 -12.42
CA ALA A 293 0.34 0.47 -12.30
C ALA A 293 0.10 0.04 -10.85
N PHE A 294 1.15 0.06 -10.02
CA PHE A 294 1.07 -0.29 -8.59
C PHE A 294 0.82 0.93 -7.69
N ASN A 295 1.41 2.09 -8.03
CA ASN A 295 1.27 3.32 -7.25
C ASN A 295 -0.12 3.95 -7.40
N SER A 296 -0.73 3.83 -8.57
CA SER A 296 -2.04 4.38 -8.92
C SER A 296 -2.92 3.29 -9.55
N PRO A 297 -3.32 2.26 -8.74
CA PRO A 297 -3.79 0.98 -9.27
C PRO A 297 -5.26 0.96 -9.66
N THR A 298 -5.97 2.08 -9.70
CA THR A 298 -7.39 2.14 -10.06
C THR A 298 -7.65 3.20 -11.13
N VAL A 299 -8.74 3.05 -11.87
CA VAL A 299 -9.20 4.07 -12.84
C VAL A 299 -9.35 5.43 -12.16
N ASN A 300 -9.90 5.46 -10.94
CA ASN A 300 -10.07 6.67 -10.15
C ASN A 300 -8.74 7.36 -9.76
N CYS A 301 -7.63 6.62 -9.64
CA CYS A 301 -6.33 7.21 -9.31
C CYS A 301 -5.86 8.22 -10.36
N TYR A 302 -6.20 8.01 -11.62
CA TYR A 302 -5.81 8.89 -12.73
C TYR A 302 -6.60 10.20 -12.78
N ARG A 303 -7.69 10.31 -12.00
CA ARG A 303 -8.34 11.59 -11.71
C ARG A 303 -7.53 12.46 -10.74
N ARG A 304 -6.65 11.86 -9.92
CA ARG A 304 -5.74 12.55 -9.00
C ARG A 304 -4.47 13.01 -9.69
N LEU A 305 -3.83 12.12 -10.46
CA LEU A 305 -2.59 12.44 -11.18
C LEU A 305 -2.85 13.55 -12.20
N HIS A 306 -1.84 14.35 -12.51
CA HIS A 306 -1.89 15.48 -13.43
C HIS A 306 -2.74 16.68 -12.96
N GLN A 307 -3.28 16.65 -11.73
CA GLN A 307 -3.90 17.85 -11.13
C GLN A 307 -2.83 18.76 -10.51
N PRO A 308 -3.16 20.04 -10.26
CA PRO A 308 -2.26 20.93 -9.51
C PRO A 308 -1.82 20.29 -8.18
N PHE A 309 -0.54 20.43 -7.84
CA PHE A 309 0.12 19.87 -6.65
C PHE A 309 0.31 18.34 -6.63
N PHE A 310 -0.12 17.65 -7.68
CA PHE A 310 0.13 16.20 -7.83
C PHE A 310 1.15 15.93 -8.95
N PRO A 311 1.89 14.81 -8.86
CA PRO A 311 2.86 14.45 -9.87
C PRO A 311 2.22 14.30 -11.26
N SER A 312 2.85 14.89 -12.26
CA SER A 312 2.43 14.78 -13.67
C SER A 312 3.56 14.33 -14.59
N ALA A 313 4.81 14.51 -14.13
CA ALA A 313 6.02 14.27 -14.89
C ALA A 313 7.06 13.51 -14.05
N ILE A 314 7.97 12.81 -14.72
CA ILE A 314 8.98 11.94 -14.10
C ILE A 314 10.23 12.76 -13.81
N PHE A 315 10.37 13.25 -12.59
CA PHE A 315 11.58 13.92 -12.12
C PHE A 315 11.70 13.80 -10.59
N TRP A 316 12.89 14.06 -10.10
CA TRP A 316 13.19 14.12 -8.69
C TRP A 316 13.69 15.52 -8.30
N GLY A 317 13.59 15.87 -7.04
CA GLY A 317 14.10 17.12 -6.54
C GLY A 317 14.28 17.11 -5.02
N ILE A 318 15.26 17.90 -4.54
CA ILE A 318 15.48 18.08 -3.10
C ILE A 318 14.41 19.07 -2.60
N GLU A 319 13.64 18.66 -1.59
CA GLU A 319 12.54 19.43 -1.00
C GLU A 319 11.47 19.91 -2.01
N ASP A 320 11.47 19.36 -3.22
CA ASP A 320 10.55 19.75 -4.29
C ASP A 320 9.22 19.00 -4.20
N ARG A 321 8.14 19.71 -3.87
CA ARG A 321 6.78 19.14 -3.73
C ARG A 321 6.08 18.85 -5.07
N GLU A 322 6.62 19.32 -6.20
CA GLU A 322 6.11 19.00 -7.53
C GLU A 322 6.74 17.71 -8.09
N ALA A 323 7.88 17.29 -7.54
CA ALA A 323 8.58 16.09 -7.95
C ALA A 323 7.77 14.84 -7.62
N CYS A 324 7.82 13.82 -8.50
CA CYS A 324 7.29 12.50 -8.16
C CYS A 324 8.14 11.78 -7.10
N PHE A 325 9.44 12.09 -7.04
CA PHE A 325 10.36 11.64 -6.00
C PHE A 325 11.00 12.84 -5.31
N ARG A 326 10.49 13.18 -4.14
CA ARG A 326 11.02 14.25 -3.32
C ARG A 326 12.08 13.69 -2.39
N ILE A 327 13.25 14.31 -2.37
CA ILE A 327 14.37 13.88 -1.56
C ILE A 327 14.50 14.77 -0.32
N LYS A 328 14.60 14.12 0.83
CA LYS A 328 15.05 14.72 2.08
C LYS A 328 16.51 14.34 2.29
N ASN A 329 17.34 15.31 2.69
CA ASN A 329 18.79 15.11 2.83
C ASN A 329 19.38 15.74 4.10
N ASP A 330 18.62 15.68 5.19
CA ASP A 330 18.97 16.29 6.48
C ASP A 330 19.79 15.34 7.37
N GLY A 331 21.01 15.00 6.92
CA GLY A 331 21.92 14.11 7.66
C GLY A 331 21.55 12.63 7.59
N PRO A 332 22.30 11.76 8.29
CA PRO A 332 22.18 10.30 8.14
C PRO A 332 20.77 9.76 8.39
N SER A 333 20.10 10.24 9.43
CA SER A 333 18.76 9.79 9.81
C SER A 333 17.64 10.52 9.06
N GLY A 334 17.94 11.68 8.47
CA GLY A 334 17.00 12.52 7.75
C GLY A 334 17.10 12.40 6.22
N THR A 335 17.95 11.50 5.69
CA THR A 335 18.10 11.29 4.25
C THR A 335 17.25 10.12 3.80
N TYR A 336 16.18 10.45 3.03
CA TYR A 336 15.24 9.47 2.49
C TYR A 336 14.56 9.96 1.23
N ILE A 337 13.90 9.07 0.52
CA ILE A 337 13.11 9.34 -0.68
C ILE A 337 11.65 9.27 -0.33
N GLU A 338 10.89 10.33 -0.63
CA GLU A 338 9.44 10.38 -0.60
C GLU A 338 8.91 10.08 -2.02
N ASN A 339 8.35 8.88 -2.22
CA ASN A 339 7.60 8.56 -3.42
C ASN A 339 6.17 9.11 -3.29
N ARG A 340 5.83 10.10 -4.09
CA ARG A 340 4.55 10.83 -4.06
C ARG A 340 3.49 10.28 -5.02
N LEU A 341 3.85 9.24 -5.79
CA LEU A 341 2.94 8.60 -6.75
C LEU A 341 1.84 7.76 -6.09
N PRO A 342 2.08 7.02 -4.98
CA PRO A 342 1.07 6.16 -4.41
C PRO A 342 -0.19 6.91 -4.02
N SER A 343 -1.34 6.29 -4.33
CA SER A 343 -2.66 6.77 -3.96
C SER A 343 -3.18 6.10 -2.69
N GLY A 344 -4.24 6.63 -2.11
CA GLY A 344 -4.90 6.01 -0.96
C GLY A 344 -5.36 4.55 -1.21
N LYS A 345 -5.56 4.15 -2.47
CA LYS A 345 -5.96 2.76 -2.84
C LYS A 345 -4.77 1.85 -3.19
N SER A 346 -3.53 2.31 -3.11
CA SER A 346 -2.36 1.48 -3.37
C SER A 346 -2.24 0.32 -2.38
N ASN A 347 -1.77 -0.81 -2.90
CA ASN A 347 -1.43 -1.97 -2.09
C ASN A 347 -0.02 -1.79 -1.49
N PRO A 348 0.14 -1.69 -0.16
CA PRO A 348 1.43 -1.36 0.45
C PRO A 348 2.52 -2.41 0.17
N TYR A 349 2.16 -3.68 0.01
CA TYR A 349 3.13 -4.72 -0.35
C TYR A 349 3.66 -4.56 -1.76
N LEU A 350 2.77 -4.23 -2.72
CA LEU A 350 3.18 -4.04 -4.11
C LEU A 350 4.00 -2.75 -4.28
N ILE A 351 3.74 -1.72 -3.47
CA ILE A 351 4.57 -0.52 -3.42
C ILE A 351 6.00 -0.87 -2.98
N VAL A 352 6.14 -1.58 -1.86
CA VAL A 352 7.45 -2.02 -1.36
C VAL A 352 8.15 -2.90 -2.39
N ALA A 353 7.47 -3.91 -2.93
CA ALA A 353 8.06 -4.84 -3.88
C ALA A 353 8.54 -4.15 -5.15
N SER A 354 7.71 -3.32 -5.77
CA SER A 354 8.03 -2.64 -7.02
C SER A 354 9.10 -1.55 -6.84
N THR A 355 9.10 -0.84 -5.71
CA THR A 355 10.15 0.14 -5.38
C THR A 355 11.51 -0.55 -5.23
N ILE A 356 11.58 -1.70 -4.53
CA ILE A 356 12.82 -2.46 -4.40
C ILE A 356 13.29 -2.98 -5.75
N ALA A 357 12.40 -3.56 -6.57
CA ALA A 357 12.74 -4.08 -7.88
C ALA A 357 13.34 -2.98 -8.78
N ALA A 358 12.68 -1.82 -8.85
CA ALA A 358 13.13 -0.69 -9.66
C ALA A 358 14.44 -0.07 -9.15
N GLY A 359 14.55 0.17 -7.83
CA GLY A 359 15.74 0.75 -7.24
C GLY A 359 16.97 -0.14 -7.38
N LEU A 360 16.82 -1.46 -7.15
CA LEU A 360 17.90 -2.43 -7.36
C LEU A 360 18.35 -2.53 -8.82
N ASP A 361 17.43 -2.41 -9.81
CA ASP A 361 17.84 -2.33 -11.22
C ASP A 361 18.81 -1.17 -11.46
N GLY A 362 18.51 -0.01 -10.86
CA GLY A 362 19.38 1.17 -10.92
C GLY A 362 20.76 0.93 -10.31
N VAL A 363 20.80 0.34 -9.11
CA VAL A 363 22.06 0.06 -8.38
C VAL A 363 22.88 -1.02 -9.11
N ILE A 364 22.27 -2.13 -9.52
CA ILE A 364 22.96 -3.24 -10.18
C ILE A 364 23.52 -2.80 -11.54
N LYS A 365 22.76 -2.02 -12.30
CA LYS A 365 23.16 -1.50 -13.62
C LYS A 365 24.01 -0.23 -13.53
N LYS A 366 24.23 0.30 -12.31
CA LYS A 366 24.96 1.55 -12.07
C LYS A 366 24.44 2.70 -12.92
N LEU A 367 23.12 2.87 -12.94
CA LEU A 367 22.48 3.88 -13.77
C LEU A 367 22.92 5.29 -13.35
N GLU A 368 23.13 6.15 -14.33
CA GLU A 368 23.42 7.55 -14.10
C GLU A 368 22.13 8.28 -13.71
N CYS A 369 22.18 9.01 -12.59
CA CYS A 369 21.05 9.80 -12.13
C CYS A 369 20.97 11.11 -12.91
N PRO A 370 19.84 11.44 -13.54
CA PRO A 370 19.68 12.73 -14.17
C PRO A 370 19.72 13.86 -13.12
N PRO A 371 20.02 15.09 -13.54
CA PRO A 371 19.99 16.23 -12.62
C PRO A 371 18.59 16.43 -12.00
N PRO A 372 18.50 17.03 -10.79
CA PRO A 372 17.22 17.32 -10.17
C PRO A 372 16.42 18.36 -10.98
N GLY A 373 15.10 18.31 -10.83
CA GLY A 373 14.16 19.21 -11.49
C GLY A 373 13.73 18.78 -12.88
N LYS A 374 12.82 19.56 -13.47
CA LYS A 374 12.32 19.33 -14.82
C LYS A 374 13.34 19.78 -15.86
N THR A 375 13.49 19.01 -16.93
CA THR A 375 14.31 19.32 -18.11
C THR A 375 13.46 19.21 -19.36
N GLU A 376 14.00 19.61 -20.52
CA GLU A 376 13.34 19.43 -21.83
C GLU A 376 13.07 17.94 -22.17
N LYS A 377 13.82 17.02 -21.55
CA LYS A 377 13.68 15.58 -21.72
C LYS A 377 12.78 14.91 -20.69
N THR A 378 12.16 15.68 -19.79
CA THR A 378 11.29 15.16 -18.74
C THR A 378 10.03 14.53 -19.37
N GLU A 379 9.82 13.25 -19.13
CA GLU A 379 8.66 12.52 -19.63
C GLU A 379 7.46 12.67 -18.69
N ASN A 380 6.26 12.55 -19.26
CA ASN A 380 5.04 12.56 -18.48
C ASN A 380 4.72 11.17 -17.94
N LEU A 381 4.02 11.15 -16.81
CA LEU A 381 3.41 9.94 -16.26
C LEU A 381 2.22 9.48 -17.14
N PRO A 382 1.85 8.19 -17.11
CA PRO A 382 0.65 7.68 -17.76
C PRO A 382 -0.60 8.46 -17.35
N ARG A 383 -1.54 8.62 -18.28
CA ARG A 383 -2.81 9.32 -18.05
C ARG A 383 -3.97 8.39 -17.71
N THR A 384 -3.78 7.10 -17.94
CA THR A 384 -4.79 6.07 -17.70
C THR A 384 -4.17 4.83 -17.06
N LEU A 385 -4.99 4.07 -16.35
CA LEU A 385 -4.58 2.76 -15.83
C LEU A 385 -4.14 1.83 -16.98
N SER A 386 -4.83 1.88 -18.13
CA SER A 386 -4.48 1.07 -19.30
C SER A 386 -3.05 1.34 -19.79
N GLU A 387 -2.68 2.61 -19.94
CA GLU A 387 -1.32 3.00 -20.31
C GLU A 387 -0.28 2.49 -19.30
N ALA A 388 -0.55 2.63 -18.01
CA ALA A 388 0.37 2.16 -16.97
C ALA A 388 0.53 0.63 -16.97
N LEU A 389 -0.55 -0.12 -17.23
CA LEU A 389 -0.48 -1.58 -17.36
C LEU A 389 0.32 -2.01 -18.61
N GLU A 390 0.17 -1.29 -19.73
CA GLU A 390 0.96 -1.54 -20.94
C GLU A 390 2.46 -1.29 -20.71
N GLU A 391 2.80 -0.21 -19.99
CA GLU A 391 4.19 0.07 -19.62
C GLU A 391 4.75 -1.01 -18.67
N LEU A 392 3.94 -1.52 -17.74
CA LEU A 392 4.34 -2.62 -16.85
C LEU A 392 4.62 -3.90 -17.60
N GLU A 393 3.78 -4.27 -18.57
CA GLU A 393 3.97 -5.48 -19.37
C GLU A 393 5.23 -5.41 -20.29
N ARG A 394 5.62 -4.20 -20.72
CA ARG A 394 6.81 -3.96 -21.53
C ARG A 394 8.10 -3.87 -20.71
N ASP A 395 7.99 -3.67 -19.42
CA ASP A 395 9.14 -3.50 -18.51
C ASP A 395 9.70 -4.87 -18.08
N GLU A 396 10.53 -5.45 -18.95
CA GLU A 396 11.14 -6.77 -18.71
C GLU A 396 11.86 -6.87 -17.37
N ALA A 397 12.55 -5.80 -16.94
CA ALA A 397 13.30 -5.80 -15.68
C ALA A 397 12.37 -5.92 -14.46
N LEU A 398 11.24 -5.21 -14.46
CA LEU A 398 10.24 -5.32 -13.41
C LEU A 398 9.50 -6.66 -13.46
N VAL A 399 9.15 -7.14 -14.66
CA VAL A 399 8.49 -8.45 -14.83
C VAL A 399 9.37 -9.57 -14.30
N ASP A 400 10.66 -9.59 -14.63
CA ASP A 400 11.62 -10.59 -14.14
C ASP A 400 11.81 -10.50 -12.62
N ALA A 401 11.95 -9.30 -12.09
CA ALA A 401 12.18 -9.10 -10.66
C ALA A 401 10.97 -9.49 -9.81
N LEU A 402 9.78 -9.05 -10.19
CA LEU A 402 8.54 -9.29 -9.44
C LEU A 402 7.99 -10.70 -9.67
N GLY A 403 8.22 -11.25 -10.87
CA GLY A 403 7.70 -12.52 -11.33
C GLY A 403 6.54 -12.36 -12.31
N SER A 404 6.63 -13.06 -13.43
CA SER A 404 5.61 -13.03 -14.50
C SER A 404 4.22 -13.42 -14.04
N GLU A 405 4.11 -14.33 -13.05
CA GLU A 405 2.83 -14.74 -12.47
C GLU A 405 2.13 -13.57 -11.77
N LEU A 406 2.85 -12.81 -10.91
CA LEU A 406 2.29 -11.62 -10.29
C LEU A 406 1.79 -10.61 -11.33
N VAL A 407 2.66 -10.27 -12.30
CA VAL A 407 2.33 -9.24 -13.30
C VAL A 407 1.13 -9.67 -14.14
N THR A 408 1.10 -10.91 -14.62
CA THR A 408 -0.03 -11.45 -15.39
C THR A 408 -1.34 -11.41 -14.60
N TRP A 409 -1.31 -11.82 -13.34
CA TRP A 409 -2.50 -11.81 -12.49
C TRP A 409 -2.97 -10.39 -12.18
N PHE A 410 -2.03 -9.50 -11.88
CA PHE A 410 -2.35 -8.10 -11.59
C PHE A 410 -2.96 -7.41 -12.81
N VAL A 411 -2.33 -7.52 -13.97
CA VAL A 411 -2.82 -6.91 -15.23
C VAL A 411 -4.22 -7.45 -15.57
N LYS A 412 -4.42 -8.76 -15.45
CA LYS A 412 -5.72 -9.37 -15.72
C LYS A 412 -6.78 -8.94 -14.71
N CYS A 413 -6.44 -8.89 -13.42
CA CYS A 413 -7.32 -8.35 -12.39
C CYS A 413 -7.80 -6.93 -12.74
N LYS A 414 -6.87 -6.07 -13.18
CA LYS A 414 -7.19 -4.69 -13.54
C LYS A 414 -7.96 -4.54 -14.85
N ARG A 415 -7.59 -5.28 -15.88
CA ARG A 415 -8.28 -5.20 -17.19
C ARG A 415 -9.70 -5.77 -17.12
N ASP A 416 -9.85 -6.99 -16.62
CA ASP A 416 -11.12 -7.71 -16.64
C ASP A 416 -11.99 -7.37 -15.43
N GLY A 417 -11.40 -7.25 -14.25
CA GLY A 417 -12.10 -6.96 -13.00
C GLY A 417 -12.48 -5.50 -12.83
N GLU A 418 -11.77 -4.58 -13.47
CA GLU A 418 -11.96 -3.14 -13.32
C GLU A 418 -12.24 -2.44 -14.64
N ILE A 419 -11.23 -2.25 -15.52
CA ILE A 419 -11.34 -1.41 -16.73
C ILE A 419 -12.50 -1.84 -17.62
N ALA A 420 -12.73 -3.15 -17.77
CA ALA A 420 -13.81 -3.67 -18.59
C ALA A 420 -15.21 -3.20 -18.15
N LYS A 421 -15.37 -2.78 -16.87
CA LYS A 421 -16.64 -2.30 -16.31
C LYS A 421 -17.00 -0.87 -16.71
N TYR A 422 -16.07 -0.18 -17.37
CA TYR A 422 -16.27 1.21 -17.81
C TYR A 422 -16.51 1.32 -19.33
N LYS A 423 -16.44 0.21 -20.09
CA LYS A 423 -16.51 0.23 -21.56
C LYS A 423 -17.82 0.80 -22.10
N ASP A 424 -18.95 0.47 -21.46
CA ASP A 424 -20.29 0.83 -21.91
C ASP A 424 -20.80 2.14 -21.29
N LEU A 425 -20.03 2.76 -20.39
CA LEU A 425 -20.42 4.01 -19.72
C LEU A 425 -20.09 5.20 -20.61
N GLN A 426 -21.11 6.03 -20.89
CA GLN A 426 -21.03 7.10 -21.87
C GLN A 426 -20.61 8.44 -21.26
N THR A 427 -21.07 8.73 -20.03
CA THR A 427 -20.81 10.01 -19.38
C THR A 427 -19.77 9.90 -18.26
N ASP A 428 -19.18 11.03 -17.87
CA ASP A 428 -18.23 11.07 -16.76
C ASP A 428 -18.94 10.85 -15.42
N GLU A 429 -20.19 11.27 -15.28
CA GLU A 429 -21.04 11.04 -14.12
C GLU A 429 -21.33 9.55 -13.91
N GLU A 430 -21.65 8.80 -14.97
CA GLU A 430 -21.84 7.34 -14.90
C GLU A 430 -20.55 6.63 -14.48
N ARG A 431 -19.41 7.03 -15.07
CA ARG A 431 -18.10 6.50 -14.71
C ARG A 431 -17.76 6.78 -13.25
N PHE A 432 -17.96 8.01 -12.80
CA PHE A 432 -17.69 8.39 -11.42
C PHE A 432 -18.62 7.68 -10.42
N ALA A 433 -19.90 7.51 -10.74
CA ALA A 433 -20.81 6.73 -9.92
C ALA A 433 -20.31 5.28 -9.77
N ARG A 434 -19.83 4.67 -10.85
CA ARG A 434 -19.21 3.34 -10.81
C ARG A 434 -17.91 3.31 -9.99
N GLU A 435 -17.07 4.34 -10.10
CA GLU A 435 -15.86 4.48 -9.29
C GLU A 435 -16.20 4.57 -7.79
N LYS A 436 -17.21 5.36 -7.42
CA LYS A 436 -17.70 5.44 -6.03
C LYS A 436 -18.19 4.09 -5.53
N GLU A 437 -18.99 3.39 -6.33
CA GLU A 437 -19.45 2.04 -5.99
C GLU A 437 -18.27 1.08 -5.74
N ALA A 438 -17.22 1.17 -6.55
CA ALA A 438 -16.06 0.28 -6.47
C ALA A 438 -15.10 0.60 -5.33
N TYR A 439 -14.91 1.89 -4.99
CA TYR A 439 -13.75 2.32 -4.18
C TYR A 439 -14.08 3.18 -2.97
N PHE A 440 -15.31 3.66 -2.82
CA PHE A 440 -15.61 4.62 -1.77
C PHE A 440 -15.50 4.00 -0.37
N LEU A 441 -15.96 2.76 -0.21
CA LEU A 441 -15.90 1.99 1.03
C LEU A 441 -14.91 0.83 0.93
#